data_c14bb6e2f3a6804a0607125784947f56
#
_entry.id   c14bb6e2f3a6804a0607125784947f56
#
_cell.length_a   1.000
_cell.length_b   1.000
_cell.length_c   1.000
_cell.angle_alpha   90.00
_cell.angle_beta   90.00
_cell.angle_gamma   90.00
#
_symmetry.space_group_name_H-M   'P 1'
#
loop_
_entity.id
_entity.type
_entity.pdbx_description
1 polymer ?
#
loop_
_entity_poly.entity_id
_entity_poly.type
_entity_poly.pdbx_seq_one_letter_code
_entity_poly.pdbx_strand_id
1 'polypeptide(L)'
;MQTYTSLGQSISLTHLVPFVDISRQKIRKEILDEIAATGIDISKENIDKIAEMRLKKEVEKGIQTIQYQVVTLLTTNGQAPFLSVFMYLNEAKTEQEKADLAMIIEETLKQRIEGVKNEKGVSITPAFPKLIYVLEDDNVNEGDKYYYLTELAARCTAKRMVPDYISEKVMLKLKGDVYTCMGCRSFLTPDRFTDAGIGNIARAKNYEPGVHKYYGRFNQGVVTVNLVDIGLSANGDLNRFWEIFDTRMQLCHKALRCRHDRLKGTLSDAAPILWQYGALARLDKGEKIDELLYNGYSTISLGYAGLWECVYSLIGKKLTEPEGKKLGLKIMKKLNEYCAKWKAAENIDYSIYGTPLESTTYKFARCLQRRFGVIKGVTNKNYITNSYHIHVTEPIDAFEKLKIESEFQALSPGGAISYVEVPDMQNNIPAVLAIIRFIYDNIMYAELNTKSDYCQVCGYNGEIQIVTDEHGKLVWECPNCKNRDQDKMNVARRTCGYIGTQYWNQGRTQEIKDRVMHVSNECNISDVSEADAAIFNDIADESDRE
;
A
#
# COMPACT_ATOMS: atom_id res chain seq x y z
N MET A 1 6.90 8.78 -19.64
CA MET A 1 6.58 7.53 -18.92
C MET A 1 7.78 6.98 -18.16
N GLN A 2 8.94 6.74 -18.76
CA GLN A 2 10.12 6.18 -18.08
C GLN A 2 10.62 6.97 -16.85
N THR A 3 10.58 8.29 -16.86
CA THR A 3 11.03 9.14 -15.74
C THR A 3 10.09 9.05 -14.53
N TYR A 4 8.83 8.72 -14.74
CA TYR A 4 7.80 8.66 -13.68
C TYR A 4 7.79 7.35 -12.95
N THR A 5 8.06 6.27 -13.64
CA THR A 5 8.01 4.93 -13.10
C THR A 5 9.11 4.67 -12.07
N SER A 6 10.22 5.43 -12.12
CA SER A 6 11.30 5.35 -11.12
C SER A 6 11.00 6.13 -9.82
N LEU A 7 9.95 6.97 -9.79
CA LEU A 7 9.62 7.82 -8.65
C LEU A 7 8.50 7.28 -7.75
N GLY A 8 7.95 6.09 -8.03
CA GLY A 8 6.87 5.49 -7.25
C GLY A 8 5.56 6.27 -7.40
N GLN A 9 4.92 6.16 -8.55
CA GLN A 9 3.70 6.90 -8.86
C GLN A 9 2.44 6.09 -8.62
N SER A 10 1.36 6.82 -8.29
CA SER A 10 0.01 6.28 -8.26
C SER A 10 -0.85 6.95 -9.32
N ILE A 11 -1.65 6.16 -9.99
CA ILE A 11 -2.68 6.62 -10.93
C ILE A 11 -4.04 6.11 -10.46
N SER A 12 -5.08 6.91 -10.64
CA SER A 12 -6.46 6.46 -10.46
C SER A 12 -7.05 5.96 -11.75
N LEU A 13 -7.79 4.85 -11.70
CA LEU A 13 -8.54 4.34 -12.86
C LEU A 13 -9.66 5.28 -13.30
N THR A 14 -10.14 6.16 -12.43
CA THR A 14 -11.12 7.20 -12.77
C THR A 14 -10.65 8.09 -13.91
N HIS A 15 -9.34 8.30 -14.06
CA HIS A 15 -8.79 9.04 -15.19
C HIS A 15 -9.00 8.36 -16.55
N LEU A 16 -9.36 7.08 -16.60
CA LEU A 16 -9.67 6.34 -17.82
C LEU A 16 -11.15 6.44 -18.20
N VAL A 17 -12.02 6.79 -17.28
CA VAL A 17 -13.48 6.84 -17.49
C VAL A 17 -13.89 7.73 -18.68
N PRO A 18 -13.34 8.95 -18.88
CA PRO A 18 -13.69 9.75 -20.06
C PRO A 18 -13.40 9.07 -21.40
N PHE A 19 -12.40 8.19 -21.45
CA PHE A 19 -12.07 7.44 -22.66
C PHE A 19 -13.06 6.30 -22.92
N VAL A 20 -13.69 5.75 -21.88
CA VAL A 20 -14.77 4.74 -22.04
C VAL A 20 -15.96 5.37 -22.74
N ASP A 21 -16.36 6.60 -22.36
CA ASP A 21 -17.46 7.30 -23.03
C ASP A 21 -17.12 7.63 -24.49
N ILE A 22 -15.91 8.09 -24.77
CA ILE A 22 -15.44 8.32 -26.15
C ILE A 22 -15.51 7.02 -26.96
N SER A 23 -15.05 5.90 -26.44
CA SER A 23 -15.14 4.59 -27.09
C SER A 23 -16.58 4.16 -27.31
N ARG A 24 -17.47 4.37 -26.33
CA ARG A 24 -18.91 4.08 -26.46
C ARG A 24 -19.54 4.85 -27.62
N GLN A 25 -19.29 6.15 -27.70
CA GLN A 25 -19.81 7.00 -28.80
C GLN A 25 -19.27 6.56 -30.16
N LYS A 26 -17.97 6.26 -30.23
CA LYS A 26 -17.35 5.76 -31.48
C LYS A 26 -17.95 4.43 -31.93
N ILE A 27 -18.08 3.46 -31.04
CA ILE A 27 -18.65 2.14 -31.29
C ILE A 27 -20.11 2.27 -31.77
N ARG A 28 -20.92 3.12 -31.11
CA ARG A 28 -22.30 3.35 -31.58
C ARG A 28 -22.36 3.92 -32.99
N LYS A 29 -21.49 4.87 -33.31
CA LYS A 29 -21.40 5.43 -34.65
C LYS A 29 -21.02 4.35 -35.69
N GLU A 30 -20.01 3.55 -35.39
CA GLU A 30 -19.59 2.44 -36.27
C GLU A 30 -20.74 1.45 -36.54
N ILE A 31 -21.52 1.09 -35.52
CA ILE A 31 -22.70 0.22 -35.66
C ILE A 31 -23.75 0.86 -36.56
N LEU A 32 -24.03 2.15 -36.38
CA LEU A 32 -25.00 2.85 -37.25
C LEU A 32 -24.53 2.95 -38.70
N ASP A 33 -23.25 3.19 -38.93
CA ASP A 33 -22.66 3.21 -40.26
C ASP A 33 -22.72 1.82 -40.92
N GLU A 34 -22.47 0.73 -40.18
CA GLU A 34 -22.62 -0.66 -40.64
C GLU A 34 -24.08 -1.00 -41.01
N ILE A 35 -25.04 -0.56 -40.18
CA ILE A 35 -26.48 -0.74 -40.44
C ILE A 35 -26.87 0.00 -41.73
N ALA A 36 -26.44 1.24 -41.89
CA ALA A 36 -26.71 2.04 -43.07
C ALA A 36 -26.12 1.41 -44.34
N ALA A 37 -24.92 0.85 -44.26
CA ALA A 37 -24.24 0.20 -45.40
C ALA A 37 -24.87 -1.15 -45.78
N THR A 38 -25.42 -1.89 -44.81
CA THR A 38 -25.99 -3.23 -45.03
C THR A 38 -27.50 -3.22 -45.29
N GLY A 39 -28.18 -2.13 -44.94
CA GLY A 39 -29.64 -2.01 -45.04
C GLY A 39 -30.43 -2.92 -44.10
N ILE A 40 -29.75 -3.49 -43.08
CA ILE A 40 -30.37 -4.35 -42.06
C ILE A 40 -31.03 -3.45 -41.02
N ASP A 41 -32.31 -3.65 -40.75
CA ASP A 41 -33.02 -2.94 -39.70
C ASP A 41 -32.77 -3.60 -38.33
N ILE A 42 -32.27 -2.84 -37.36
CA ILE A 42 -31.96 -3.31 -36.01
C ILE A 42 -32.62 -2.36 -34.99
N SER A 43 -33.33 -2.90 -34.02
CA SER A 43 -33.95 -2.09 -32.97
C SER A 43 -32.89 -1.33 -32.15
N LYS A 44 -33.27 -0.15 -31.63
CA LYS A 44 -32.42 0.67 -30.77
C LYS A 44 -31.87 -0.12 -29.58
N GLU A 45 -32.71 -0.95 -28.95
CA GLU A 45 -32.30 -1.81 -27.82
C GLU A 45 -31.18 -2.79 -28.24
N ASN A 46 -31.26 -3.38 -29.41
CA ASN A 46 -30.21 -4.27 -29.89
C ASN A 46 -28.94 -3.52 -30.27
N ILE A 47 -29.05 -2.31 -30.82
CA ILE A 47 -27.89 -1.43 -31.05
C ILE A 47 -27.16 -1.15 -29.73
N ASP A 48 -27.89 -0.79 -28.66
CA ASP A 48 -27.34 -0.51 -27.35
C ASP A 48 -26.66 -1.76 -26.74
N LYS A 49 -27.29 -2.95 -26.84
CA LYS A 49 -26.70 -4.21 -26.40
C LYS A 49 -25.41 -4.56 -27.15
N ILE A 50 -25.39 -4.39 -28.45
CA ILE A 50 -24.20 -4.65 -29.29
C ILE A 50 -23.10 -3.66 -28.95
N ALA A 51 -23.45 -2.39 -28.74
CA ALA A 51 -22.50 -1.35 -28.37
C ALA A 51 -21.82 -1.66 -27.00
N GLU A 52 -22.60 -2.01 -25.99
CA GLU A 52 -22.04 -2.35 -24.67
C GLU A 52 -21.21 -3.66 -24.71
N MET A 53 -21.59 -4.63 -25.51
CA MET A 53 -20.79 -5.85 -25.70
C MET A 53 -19.45 -5.56 -26.40
N ARG A 54 -19.44 -4.67 -27.42
CA ARG A 54 -18.18 -4.24 -28.07
C ARG A 54 -17.34 -3.38 -27.14
N LEU A 55 -17.97 -2.51 -26.34
CA LEU A 55 -17.29 -1.67 -25.36
C LEU A 55 -16.56 -2.50 -24.30
N LYS A 56 -17.20 -3.54 -23.73
CA LYS A 56 -16.54 -4.46 -22.80
C LYS A 56 -15.28 -5.09 -23.38
N LYS A 57 -15.32 -5.50 -24.65
CA LYS A 57 -14.14 -6.03 -25.36
C LYS A 57 -13.05 -4.95 -25.58
N GLU A 58 -13.46 -3.71 -25.81
CA GLU A 58 -12.52 -2.58 -25.95
C GLU A 58 -11.81 -2.31 -24.60
N VAL A 59 -12.57 -2.30 -23.48
CA VAL A 59 -12.01 -2.15 -22.13
C VAL A 59 -11.07 -3.31 -21.80
N GLU A 60 -11.45 -4.56 -22.10
CA GLU A 60 -10.60 -5.75 -21.94
C GLU A 60 -9.24 -5.56 -22.63
N LYS A 61 -9.24 -5.19 -23.91
CA LYS A 61 -8.01 -4.93 -24.68
C LYS A 61 -7.20 -3.77 -24.12
N GLY A 62 -7.89 -2.72 -23.67
CA GLY A 62 -7.25 -1.56 -23.03
C GLY A 62 -6.50 -1.95 -21.77
N ILE A 63 -7.12 -2.71 -20.89
CA ILE A 63 -6.49 -3.19 -19.65
C ILE A 63 -5.37 -4.18 -19.92
N GLN A 64 -5.51 -5.10 -20.89
CA GLN A 64 -4.42 -5.97 -21.34
C GLN A 64 -3.22 -5.15 -21.81
N THR A 65 -3.45 -4.09 -22.58
CA THR A 65 -2.40 -3.20 -23.07
C THR A 65 -1.67 -2.53 -21.91
N ILE A 66 -2.39 -2.03 -20.90
CA ILE A 66 -1.80 -1.41 -19.70
C ILE A 66 -0.96 -2.44 -18.96
N GLN A 67 -1.51 -3.63 -18.69
CA GLN A 67 -0.78 -4.69 -17.98
C GLN A 67 0.48 -5.12 -18.73
N TYR A 68 0.39 -5.33 -20.03
CA TYR A 68 1.52 -5.68 -20.88
C TYR A 68 2.61 -4.60 -20.85
N GLN A 69 2.24 -3.34 -21.01
CA GLN A 69 3.19 -2.23 -20.96
C GLN A 69 3.91 -2.11 -19.61
N VAL A 70 3.18 -2.28 -18.50
CA VAL A 70 3.79 -2.20 -17.16
C VAL A 70 4.74 -3.35 -16.90
N VAL A 71 4.45 -4.55 -17.41
CA VAL A 71 5.28 -5.74 -17.18
C VAL A 71 6.51 -5.76 -18.10
N THR A 72 6.40 -5.24 -19.31
CA THR A 72 7.47 -5.28 -20.31
C THR A 72 8.37 -4.06 -20.35
N LEU A 73 7.90 -2.90 -19.83
CA LEU A 73 8.71 -1.70 -19.78
C LEU A 73 9.69 -1.77 -18.60
N LEU A 74 10.94 -1.45 -18.90
CA LEU A 74 11.98 -1.23 -17.90
C LEU A 74 12.29 0.27 -17.82
N THR A 75 12.62 0.74 -16.61
CA THR A 75 13.20 2.08 -16.44
C THR A 75 14.59 2.14 -17.05
N THR A 76 15.14 3.35 -17.21
CA THR A 76 16.52 3.55 -17.68
C THR A 76 17.55 2.81 -16.82
N ASN A 77 17.22 2.50 -15.56
CA ASN A 77 18.08 1.75 -14.64
C ASN A 77 17.79 0.24 -14.65
N GLY A 78 17.02 -0.27 -15.59
CA GLY A 78 16.66 -1.69 -15.69
C GLY A 78 15.67 -2.18 -14.62
N GLN A 79 14.98 -1.29 -13.93
CA GLN A 79 13.96 -1.64 -12.92
C GLN A 79 12.57 -1.69 -13.53
N ALA A 80 11.69 -2.53 -12.97
CA ALA A 80 10.27 -2.50 -13.29
C ALA A 80 9.63 -1.15 -12.89
N PRO A 81 8.63 -0.67 -13.65
CA PRO A 81 7.90 0.55 -13.29
C PRO A 81 7.23 0.42 -11.93
N PHE A 82 7.57 1.32 -11.00
CA PHE A 82 6.97 1.34 -9.66
C PHE A 82 5.63 2.06 -9.69
N LEU A 83 4.61 1.39 -10.22
CA LEU A 83 3.29 1.94 -10.46
C LEU A 83 2.26 1.35 -9.49
N SER A 84 1.50 2.22 -8.83
CA SER A 84 0.30 1.86 -8.06
C SER A 84 -0.96 2.30 -8.81
N VAL A 85 -1.96 1.43 -8.84
CA VAL A 85 -3.25 1.68 -9.48
C VAL A 85 -4.31 1.76 -8.39
N PHE A 86 -5.01 2.88 -8.33
CA PHE A 86 -6.02 3.19 -7.35
C PHE A 86 -7.41 2.95 -7.93
N MET A 87 -8.20 2.15 -7.22
CA MET A 87 -9.55 1.71 -7.61
C MET A 87 -10.53 2.22 -6.56
N TYR A 88 -11.14 3.38 -6.81
CA TYR A 88 -12.03 4.09 -5.90
C TYR A 88 -13.28 4.55 -6.63
N LEU A 89 -14.43 3.90 -6.36
CA LEU A 89 -15.68 4.14 -7.09
C LEU A 89 -16.28 5.51 -6.78
N ASN A 90 -16.22 5.95 -5.51
CA ASN A 90 -16.75 7.27 -5.09
C ASN A 90 -15.92 8.46 -5.60
N GLU A 91 -14.82 8.23 -6.31
CA GLU A 91 -14.12 9.28 -7.07
C GLU A 91 -14.88 9.68 -8.34
N ALA A 92 -15.76 8.82 -8.85
CA ALA A 92 -16.63 9.12 -9.99
C ALA A 92 -17.71 10.15 -9.62
N LYS A 93 -18.00 11.07 -10.54
CA LYS A 93 -18.90 12.21 -10.29
C LYS A 93 -20.38 11.91 -10.64
N THR A 94 -20.62 10.91 -11.47
CA THR A 94 -21.96 10.52 -11.94
C THR A 94 -22.14 9.01 -11.84
N GLU A 95 -23.38 8.55 -11.81
CA GLU A 95 -23.71 7.12 -11.82
C GLU A 95 -23.18 6.40 -13.06
N GLN A 96 -23.17 7.06 -14.22
CA GLN A 96 -22.60 6.48 -15.44
C GLN A 96 -21.08 6.34 -15.34
N GLU A 97 -20.38 7.37 -14.86
CA GLU A 97 -18.94 7.30 -14.61
C GLU A 97 -18.59 6.20 -13.60
N LYS A 98 -19.42 6.05 -12.54
CA LYS A 98 -19.25 5.01 -11.53
C LYS A 98 -19.42 3.61 -12.13
N ALA A 99 -20.42 3.43 -12.98
CA ALA A 99 -20.64 2.16 -13.70
C ALA A 99 -19.50 1.84 -14.67
N ASP A 100 -18.99 2.84 -15.40
CA ASP A 100 -17.85 2.69 -16.32
C ASP A 100 -16.56 2.39 -15.55
N LEU A 101 -16.34 3.04 -14.40
CA LEU A 101 -15.23 2.76 -13.51
C LEU A 101 -15.31 1.34 -12.93
N ALA A 102 -16.51 0.90 -12.53
CA ALA A 102 -16.74 -0.45 -12.04
C ALA A 102 -16.37 -1.51 -13.11
N MET A 103 -16.71 -1.26 -14.37
CA MET A 103 -16.31 -2.12 -15.52
C MET A 103 -14.79 -2.20 -15.66
N ILE A 104 -14.09 -1.07 -15.54
CA ILE A 104 -12.61 -1.01 -15.62
C ILE A 104 -11.99 -1.78 -14.44
N ILE A 105 -12.51 -1.59 -13.21
CA ILE A 105 -12.05 -2.29 -12.01
C ILE A 105 -12.26 -3.79 -12.13
N GLU A 106 -13.46 -4.21 -12.56
CA GLU A 106 -13.80 -5.62 -12.76
C GLU A 106 -12.82 -6.29 -13.73
N GLU A 107 -12.56 -5.66 -14.86
CA GLU A 107 -11.64 -6.20 -15.86
C GLU A 107 -10.19 -6.22 -15.36
N THR A 108 -9.77 -5.20 -14.64
CA THR A 108 -8.43 -5.15 -14.00
C THR A 108 -8.23 -6.31 -13.03
N LEU A 109 -9.22 -6.60 -12.19
CA LEU A 109 -9.17 -7.70 -11.24
C LEU A 109 -9.20 -9.07 -11.94
N LYS A 110 -10.04 -9.26 -12.96
CA LYS A 110 -10.11 -10.50 -13.76
C LYS A 110 -8.76 -10.83 -14.39
N GLN A 111 -8.15 -9.88 -15.07
CA GLN A 111 -6.85 -10.09 -15.69
C GLN A 111 -5.73 -10.30 -14.67
N ARG A 112 -5.81 -9.66 -13.50
CA ARG A 112 -4.87 -9.94 -12.43
C ARG A 112 -5.03 -11.36 -11.87
N ILE A 113 -6.25 -11.88 -11.75
CA ILE A 113 -6.51 -13.28 -11.35
C ILE A 113 -5.89 -14.26 -12.35
N GLU A 114 -6.02 -14.00 -13.64
CA GLU A 114 -5.38 -14.80 -14.69
C GLU A 114 -3.86 -14.75 -14.58
N GLY A 115 -3.30 -13.59 -14.26
CA GLY A 115 -1.86 -13.37 -14.15
C GLY A 115 -1.19 -13.17 -15.51
N VAL A 116 0.13 -13.19 -15.51
CA VAL A 116 0.96 -13.06 -16.70
C VAL A 116 1.65 -14.38 -17.00
N LYS A 117 1.55 -14.86 -18.23
CA LYS A 117 2.21 -16.09 -18.64
C LYS A 117 3.71 -15.87 -18.80
N ASN A 118 4.50 -16.70 -18.11
CA ASN A 118 5.94 -16.77 -18.33
C ASN A 118 6.27 -17.51 -19.64
N GLU A 119 7.53 -17.65 -19.96
CA GLU A 119 8.04 -18.34 -21.16
C GLU A 119 7.63 -19.82 -21.28
N LYS A 120 7.23 -20.44 -20.17
CA LYS A 120 6.69 -21.81 -20.14
C LYS A 120 5.16 -21.87 -20.19
N GLY A 121 4.49 -20.72 -20.38
CA GLY A 121 3.04 -20.63 -20.43
C GLY A 121 2.36 -20.70 -19.05
N VAL A 122 3.12 -20.66 -17.96
CA VAL A 122 2.58 -20.69 -16.59
C VAL A 122 2.23 -19.28 -16.17
N SER A 123 1.02 -19.11 -15.63
CA SER A 123 0.54 -17.82 -15.13
C SER A 123 1.16 -17.50 -13.77
N ILE A 124 1.97 -16.45 -13.71
CA ILE A 124 2.63 -15.94 -12.51
C ILE A 124 2.00 -14.63 -12.04
N THR A 125 2.26 -14.27 -10.78
CA THR A 125 1.84 -12.98 -10.21
C THR A 125 2.85 -11.90 -10.57
N PRO A 126 2.49 -10.89 -11.37
CA PRO A 126 3.38 -9.76 -11.64
C PRO A 126 3.51 -8.87 -10.40
N ALA A 127 4.73 -8.37 -10.14
CA ALA A 127 4.99 -7.44 -9.04
C ALA A 127 4.26 -6.11 -9.22
N PHE A 128 4.11 -5.64 -10.46
CA PHE A 128 3.47 -4.37 -10.82
C PHE A 128 2.46 -4.54 -11.98
N PRO A 129 1.47 -3.63 -12.06
CA PRO A 129 1.18 -2.54 -11.12
C PRO A 129 0.69 -3.07 -9.77
N LYS A 130 1.02 -2.36 -8.70
CA LYS A 130 0.39 -2.58 -7.40
C LYS A 130 -1.08 -2.15 -7.51
N LEU A 131 -2.01 -2.98 -7.06
CA LEU A 131 -3.43 -2.68 -7.04
C LEU A 131 -3.87 -2.27 -5.64
N ILE A 132 -4.61 -1.18 -5.53
CA ILE A 132 -5.18 -0.66 -4.29
C ILE A 132 -6.67 -0.51 -4.48
N TYR A 133 -7.46 -1.24 -3.70
CA TYR A 133 -8.91 -1.24 -3.76
C TYR A 133 -9.49 -0.53 -2.53
N VAL A 134 -10.35 0.45 -2.77
CA VAL A 134 -11.03 1.16 -1.69
C VAL A 134 -12.30 0.42 -1.32
N LEU A 135 -12.45 0.16 -0.04
CA LEU A 135 -13.66 -0.38 0.57
C LEU A 135 -14.58 0.79 0.91
N GLU A 136 -15.77 0.76 0.34
CA GLU A 136 -16.78 1.82 0.37
C GLU A 136 -18.09 1.26 0.91
N ASP A 137 -19.00 2.11 1.33
CA ASP A 137 -20.29 1.71 1.90
C ASP A 137 -21.20 0.94 0.93
N ASP A 138 -21.01 1.14 -0.39
CA ASP A 138 -21.80 0.47 -1.43
C ASP A 138 -21.11 -0.74 -2.09
N ASN A 139 -19.95 -1.15 -1.57
CA ASN A 139 -19.24 -2.31 -2.09
C ASN A 139 -18.79 -3.33 -1.04
N VAL A 140 -18.97 -3.06 0.26
CA VAL A 140 -18.36 -3.87 1.32
C VAL A 140 -19.32 -4.87 1.97
N ASN A 141 -20.64 -4.66 1.88
CA ASN A 141 -21.63 -5.55 2.46
C ASN A 141 -22.29 -6.42 1.40
N GLU A 142 -22.67 -7.62 1.78
CA GLU A 142 -23.51 -8.49 0.95
C GLU A 142 -24.84 -7.78 0.62
N GLY A 143 -25.17 -7.72 -0.66
CA GLY A 143 -26.33 -7.01 -1.17
C GLY A 143 -26.06 -5.58 -1.65
N ASP A 144 -24.92 -5.00 -1.35
CA ASP A 144 -24.53 -3.70 -1.92
C ASP A 144 -24.36 -3.80 -3.45
N LYS A 145 -24.65 -2.72 -4.15
CA LYS A 145 -24.64 -2.65 -5.62
C LYS A 145 -23.33 -3.13 -6.25
N TYR A 146 -22.21 -2.83 -5.62
CA TYR A 146 -20.87 -3.14 -6.12
C TYR A 146 -20.14 -4.22 -5.29
N TYR A 147 -20.84 -4.94 -4.41
CA TYR A 147 -20.25 -6.00 -3.59
C TYR A 147 -19.56 -7.08 -4.41
N TYR A 148 -20.05 -7.39 -5.60
CA TYR A 148 -19.44 -8.35 -6.52
C TYR A 148 -17.97 -8.00 -6.87
N LEU A 149 -17.61 -6.71 -6.85
CA LEU A 149 -16.22 -6.29 -7.05
C LEU A 149 -15.34 -6.66 -5.84
N THR A 150 -15.88 -6.56 -4.63
CA THR A 150 -15.18 -6.99 -3.40
C THR A 150 -15.02 -8.50 -3.35
N GLU A 151 -16.02 -9.27 -3.79
CA GLU A 151 -15.87 -10.73 -3.95
C GLU A 151 -14.77 -11.07 -4.98
N LEU A 152 -14.74 -10.35 -6.09
CA LEU A 152 -13.72 -10.53 -7.13
C LEU A 152 -12.34 -10.12 -6.61
N ALA A 153 -12.24 -9.03 -5.84
CA ALA A 153 -11.02 -8.59 -5.16
C ALA A 153 -10.53 -9.63 -4.15
N ALA A 154 -11.43 -10.23 -3.36
CA ALA A 154 -11.10 -11.30 -2.42
C ALA A 154 -10.52 -12.54 -3.13
N ARG A 155 -11.13 -12.96 -4.26
CA ARG A 155 -10.60 -14.05 -5.11
C ARG A 155 -9.24 -13.70 -5.71
N CYS A 156 -9.05 -12.46 -6.12
CA CYS A 156 -7.78 -11.95 -6.61
C CYS A 156 -6.70 -12.00 -5.50
N THR A 157 -7.03 -11.53 -4.31
CA THR A 157 -6.13 -11.56 -3.14
C THR A 157 -5.73 -12.98 -2.77
N ALA A 158 -6.69 -13.91 -2.68
CA ALA A 158 -6.43 -15.29 -2.35
C ALA A 158 -5.45 -15.95 -3.33
N LYS A 159 -5.49 -15.59 -4.61
CA LYS A 159 -4.66 -16.18 -5.66
C LYS A 159 -3.39 -15.41 -5.97
N ARG A 160 -3.39 -14.06 -5.82
CA ARG A 160 -2.36 -13.16 -6.33
C ARG A 160 -1.80 -12.18 -5.32
N MET A 161 -2.21 -12.23 -4.05
CA MET A 161 -1.78 -11.29 -2.98
C MET A 161 -2.16 -9.82 -3.22
N VAL A 162 -2.98 -9.52 -4.18
CA VAL A 162 -3.48 -8.17 -4.51
C VAL A 162 -4.97 -8.24 -4.81
N PRO A 163 -5.72 -7.15 -4.61
CA PRO A 163 -5.29 -5.79 -4.23
C PRO A 163 -4.97 -5.66 -2.74
N ASP A 164 -4.35 -4.52 -2.39
CA ASP A 164 -4.36 -4.00 -1.03
C ASP A 164 -5.66 -3.26 -0.78
N TYR A 165 -6.05 -3.11 0.48
CA TYR A 165 -7.33 -2.53 0.89
C TYR A 165 -7.15 -1.24 1.65
N ILE A 166 -7.85 -0.19 1.24
CA ILE A 166 -8.01 1.07 1.96
C ILE A 166 -9.46 1.19 2.41
N SER A 167 -9.68 1.49 3.68
CA SER A 167 -11.00 1.80 4.20
C SER A 167 -11.33 3.27 3.97
N GLU A 168 -12.35 3.55 3.16
CA GLU A 168 -12.90 4.90 3.01
C GLU A 168 -13.36 5.44 4.36
N LYS A 169 -14.15 4.66 5.11
CA LYS A 169 -14.69 5.02 6.44
C LYS A 169 -13.60 5.49 7.40
N VAL A 170 -12.53 4.72 7.54
CA VAL A 170 -11.44 5.05 8.47
C VAL A 170 -10.58 6.18 7.92
N MET A 171 -10.33 6.22 6.61
CA MET A 171 -9.52 7.28 6.00
C MET A 171 -10.22 8.63 6.07
N LEU A 172 -11.52 8.73 5.81
CA LEU A 172 -12.31 9.94 6.00
C LEU A 172 -12.24 10.45 7.44
N LYS A 173 -12.38 9.55 8.42
CA LYS A 173 -12.25 9.90 9.84
C LYS A 173 -10.87 10.45 10.21
N LEU A 174 -9.80 9.87 9.67
CA LEU A 174 -8.42 10.22 10.04
C LEU A 174 -7.85 11.39 9.23
N LYS A 175 -8.26 11.55 8.00
CA LYS A 175 -7.63 12.46 7.03
C LYS A 175 -8.60 13.45 6.39
N GLY A 176 -9.91 13.29 6.58
CA GLY A 176 -10.96 14.13 6.01
C GLY A 176 -11.26 13.90 4.54
N ASP A 177 -10.48 13.06 3.85
CA ASP A 177 -10.72 12.66 2.47
C ASP A 177 -9.99 11.34 2.15
N VAL A 178 -10.30 10.75 0.98
CA VAL A 178 -9.70 9.51 0.50
C VAL A 178 -8.70 9.78 -0.60
N TYR A 179 -7.46 9.34 -0.40
CA TYR A 179 -6.39 9.49 -1.38
C TYR A 179 -5.46 8.29 -1.40
N THR A 180 -4.86 8.07 -2.55
CA THR A 180 -3.93 6.97 -2.77
C THR A 180 -2.61 7.19 -2.03
N CYS A 181 -1.94 6.10 -1.68
CA CYS A 181 -0.54 6.17 -1.25
C CYS A 181 0.38 6.35 -2.46
N MET A 182 1.52 7.00 -2.23
CA MET A 182 2.64 7.04 -3.17
C MET A 182 3.58 5.86 -2.90
N GLY A 183 3.90 5.12 -3.95
CA GLY A 183 4.72 3.92 -3.83
C GLY A 183 4.06 2.88 -2.92
N CYS A 184 4.79 2.42 -1.88
CA CYS A 184 4.30 1.34 -1.02
C CYS A 184 3.20 1.77 -0.06
N ARG A 185 3.41 2.88 0.68
CA ARG A 185 2.55 3.28 1.80
C ARG A 185 2.63 4.76 2.19
N SER A 186 3.30 5.62 1.40
CA SER A 186 3.46 7.04 1.76
C SER A 186 2.20 7.82 1.43
N PHE A 187 1.66 8.51 2.41
CA PHE A 187 0.54 9.44 2.23
C PHE A 187 1.01 10.88 2.36
N LEU A 188 0.44 11.75 1.55
CA LEU A 188 0.62 13.19 1.69
C LEU A 188 -0.10 13.70 2.94
N THR A 189 0.38 14.80 3.50
CA THR A 189 -0.37 15.56 4.50
C THR A 189 -1.62 16.18 3.87
N PRO A 190 -2.65 16.53 4.67
CA PRO A 190 -3.80 17.29 4.17
C PRO A 190 -3.37 18.53 3.40
N ASP A 191 -4.10 18.87 2.36
CA ASP A 191 -3.83 20.02 1.51
C ASP A 191 -4.04 21.34 2.28
N ARG A 192 -3.04 22.22 2.24
CA ARG A 192 -3.10 23.58 2.73
C ARG A 192 -2.72 24.60 1.64
N PHE A 193 -2.26 24.12 0.50
CA PHE A 193 -1.80 24.98 -0.59
C PHE A 193 -2.97 25.56 -1.40
N THR A 194 -4.11 24.92 -1.43
CA THR A 194 -5.31 25.41 -2.12
C THR A 194 -5.72 26.78 -1.61
N ASP A 195 -5.68 26.98 -0.30
CA ASP A 195 -5.99 28.27 0.33
C ASP A 195 -4.85 29.28 0.22
N ALA A 196 -3.62 28.83 0.03
CA ALA A 196 -2.43 29.66 -0.07
C ALA A 196 -2.17 30.23 -1.47
N GLY A 197 -2.85 29.74 -2.52
CA GLY A 197 -2.72 30.21 -3.90
C GLY A 197 -1.33 30.02 -4.49
N ILE A 198 -0.74 28.86 -4.31
CA ILE A 198 0.66 28.58 -4.66
C ILE A 198 0.89 28.54 -6.17
N GLY A 199 1.94 29.21 -6.64
CA GLY A 199 2.45 29.14 -7.99
C GLY A 199 1.38 29.40 -9.05
N ASN A 200 1.44 28.62 -10.14
CA ASN A 200 0.52 28.72 -11.28
C ASN A 200 -0.67 27.76 -11.20
N ILE A 201 -1.05 27.35 -10.00
CA ILE A 201 -2.08 26.31 -9.78
C ILE A 201 -3.42 26.66 -10.46
N ALA A 202 -3.78 27.95 -10.52
CA ALA A 202 -5.00 28.41 -11.19
C ALA A 202 -5.01 28.11 -12.71
N ARG A 203 -3.87 27.82 -13.32
CA ARG A 203 -3.76 27.42 -14.75
C ARG A 203 -4.11 25.94 -14.95
N ALA A 204 -4.17 25.13 -13.90
CA ALA A 204 -4.53 23.71 -14.02
C ALA A 204 -6.02 23.56 -14.33
N LYS A 205 -6.36 22.78 -15.35
CA LYS A 205 -7.77 22.56 -15.77
C LYS A 205 -8.63 21.95 -14.68
N ASN A 206 -8.03 21.17 -13.79
CA ASN A 206 -8.70 20.48 -12.67
C ASN A 206 -8.58 21.23 -11.35
N TYR A 207 -8.08 22.49 -11.37
CA TYR A 207 -8.07 23.33 -10.19
C TYR A 207 -9.47 23.92 -9.94
N GLU A 208 -9.97 23.70 -8.75
CA GLU A 208 -11.23 24.27 -8.26
C GLU A 208 -10.92 24.98 -6.92
N PRO A 209 -11.11 26.30 -6.80
CA PRO A 209 -10.88 27.03 -5.54
C PRO A 209 -11.68 26.42 -4.38
N GLY A 210 -11.04 26.25 -3.23
CA GLY A 210 -11.67 25.68 -2.03
C GLY A 210 -11.83 24.15 -2.04
N VAL A 211 -11.55 23.47 -3.15
CA VAL A 211 -11.57 22.01 -3.23
C VAL A 211 -10.16 21.46 -3.07
N HIS A 212 -9.93 20.73 -1.99
CA HIS A 212 -8.63 20.14 -1.68
C HIS A 212 -8.20 19.12 -2.73
N LYS A 213 -6.92 19.07 -3.06
CA LYS A 213 -6.36 18.19 -4.10
C LYS A 213 -5.27 17.28 -3.52
N TYR A 214 -5.30 16.02 -3.95
CA TYR A 214 -4.35 14.99 -3.53
C TYR A 214 -3.47 14.50 -4.67
N TYR A 215 -3.72 14.95 -5.89
CA TYR A 215 -2.96 14.63 -7.09
C TYR A 215 -1.95 15.72 -7.43
N GLY A 216 -0.85 15.33 -8.07
CA GLY A 216 0.16 16.25 -8.57
C GLY A 216 1.06 16.85 -7.49
N ARG A 217 0.97 16.36 -6.27
CA ARG A 217 1.81 16.72 -5.12
C ARG A 217 2.91 15.67 -4.92
N PHE A 218 3.92 15.94 -4.09
CA PHE A 218 5.05 15.03 -3.91
C PHE A 218 5.58 14.99 -2.47
N ASN A 219 6.37 13.94 -2.17
CA ASN A 219 7.13 13.81 -0.94
C ASN A 219 8.59 14.17 -1.19
N GLN A 220 9.18 15.04 -0.37
CA GLN A 220 10.56 15.50 -0.47
C GLN A 220 11.58 14.43 -0.01
N GLY A 221 11.12 13.36 0.62
CA GLY A 221 11.94 12.25 1.08
C GLY A 221 11.74 11.91 2.56
N VAL A 222 12.49 10.92 3.03
CA VAL A 222 12.36 10.37 4.39
C VAL A 222 13.71 10.32 5.11
N VAL A 223 13.69 10.56 6.42
CA VAL A 223 14.77 10.23 7.37
C VAL A 223 14.20 9.31 8.42
N THR A 224 14.80 8.12 8.59
CA THR A 224 14.28 7.11 9.52
C THR A 224 15.11 7.05 10.79
N VAL A 225 14.45 7.20 11.94
CA VAL A 225 15.05 6.98 13.25
C VAL A 225 15.00 5.49 13.62
N ASN A 226 16.11 4.97 14.13
CA ASN A 226 16.19 3.64 14.73
C ASN A 226 15.82 3.73 16.21
N LEU A 227 14.59 3.38 16.56
CA LEU A 227 14.10 3.43 17.94
C LEU A 227 14.80 2.40 18.84
N VAL A 228 15.21 1.26 18.27
CA VAL A 228 15.92 0.21 19.03
C VAL A 228 17.26 0.72 19.57
N ASP A 229 18.00 1.51 18.78
CA ASP A 229 19.25 2.14 19.23
C ASP A 229 19.02 3.06 20.43
N ILE A 230 17.93 3.82 20.44
CA ILE A 230 17.56 4.70 21.56
C ILE A 230 17.21 3.88 22.78
N GLY A 231 16.35 2.85 22.63
CA GLY A 231 15.94 1.97 23.73
C GLY A 231 17.13 1.28 24.41
N LEU A 232 18.02 0.67 23.62
CA LEU A 232 19.21 -0.01 24.13
C LEU A 232 20.22 0.97 24.77
N SER A 233 20.38 2.18 24.20
CA SER A 233 21.27 3.21 24.77
C SER A 233 20.78 3.72 26.13
N ALA A 234 19.47 3.65 26.39
CA ALA A 234 18.86 4.05 27.64
C ALA A 234 19.07 3.02 28.78
N ASN A 235 19.34 1.75 28.43
CA ASN A 235 19.59 0.67 29.38
C ASN A 235 18.50 0.52 30.45
N GLY A 236 17.20 0.55 30.05
CA GLY A 236 16.05 0.42 30.95
C GLY A 236 15.65 1.69 31.71
N ASP A 237 16.42 2.77 31.62
CA ASP A 237 16.09 4.04 32.26
C ASP A 237 15.21 4.90 31.34
N LEU A 238 13.95 5.10 31.72
CA LEU A 238 12.99 5.87 30.93
C LEU A 238 13.32 7.37 30.86
N ASN A 239 13.94 7.97 31.89
CA ASN A 239 14.33 9.38 31.83
C ASN A 239 15.45 9.57 30.81
N ARG A 240 16.48 8.72 30.91
CA ARG A 240 17.56 8.69 29.93
C ARG A 240 17.08 8.39 28.52
N PHE A 241 16.05 7.54 28.37
CA PHE A 241 15.43 7.29 27.07
C PHE A 241 14.91 8.58 26.44
N TRP A 242 14.16 9.39 27.18
CA TRP A 242 13.61 10.64 26.64
C TRP A 242 14.69 11.68 26.32
N GLU A 243 15.74 11.77 27.10
CA GLU A 243 16.89 12.65 26.82
C GLU A 243 17.60 12.28 25.51
N ILE A 244 17.86 10.98 25.31
CA ILE A 244 18.46 10.46 24.06
C ILE A 244 17.49 10.65 22.90
N PHE A 245 16.20 10.36 23.11
CA PHE A 245 15.15 10.54 22.11
C PHE A 245 15.11 11.99 21.62
N ASP A 246 15.08 12.97 22.50
CA ASP A 246 15.07 14.39 22.16
C ASP A 246 16.31 14.79 21.33
N THR A 247 17.48 14.29 21.72
CA THR A 247 18.73 14.49 20.97
C THR A 247 18.64 13.89 19.56
N ARG A 248 18.11 12.67 19.42
CA ARG A 248 17.91 12.02 18.12
C ARG A 248 16.89 12.76 17.27
N MET A 249 15.81 13.29 17.84
CA MET A 249 14.85 14.11 17.11
C MET A 249 15.49 15.37 16.53
N GLN A 250 16.36 16.05 17.26
CA GLN A 250 17.12 17.19 16.74
C GLN A 250 18.02 16.81 15.56
N LEU A 251 18.66 15.64 15.60
CA LEU A 251 19.47 15.12 14.49
C LEU A 251 18.62 14.77 13.28
N CYS A 252 17.48 14.11 13.49
CA CYS A 252 16.53 13.81 12.41
C CYS A 252 16.01 15.09 11.76
N HIS A 253 15.67 16.11 12.55
CA HIS A 253 15.26 17.42 12.02
C HIS A 253 16.33 18.05 11.14
N LYS A 254 17.58 18.10 11.62
CA LYS A 254 18.71 18.59 10.80
C LYS A 254 18.84 17.83 9.48
N ALA A 255 18.74 16.51 9.52
CA ALA A 255 18.83 15.67 8.32
C ALA A 255 17.65 15.91 7.35
N LEU A 256 16.42 16.07 7.86
CA LEU A 256 15.25 16.44 7.06
C LEU A 256 15.42 17.82 6.43
N ARG A 257 15.94 18.81 7.21
CA ARG A 257 16.27 20.14 6.69
C ARG A 257 17.32 20.09 5.57
N CYS A 258 18.36 19.30 5.71
CA CYS A 258 19.35 19.11 4.65
C CYS A 258 18.72 18.58 3.35
N ARG A 259 17.75 17.64 3.45
CA ARG A 259 17.02 17.16 2.28
C ARG A 259 16.15 18.24 1.65
N HIS A 260 15.39 18.97 2.46
CA HIS A 260 14.57 20.07 2.03
C HIS A 260 15.42 21.18 1.35
N ASP A 261 16.48 21.61 2.01
CA ASP A 261 17.33 22.70 1.50
C ASP A 261 18.05 22.31 0.20
N ARG A 262 18.31 21.01 -0.02
CA ARG A 262 18.90 20.49 -1.27
C ARG A 262 17.96 20.63 -2.46
N LEU A 263 16.65 20.71 -2.24
CA LEU A 263 15.66 20.89 -3.31
C LEU A 263 15.48 22.35 -3.71
N LYS A 264 15.86 23.30 -2.86
CA LYS A 264 15.75 24.74 -3.16
C LYS A 264 16.57 25.11 -4.40
N GLY A 265 15.99 25.96 -5.22
CA GLY A 265 16.58 26.39 -6.47
C GLY A 265 16.51 25.35 -7.61
N THR A 266 15.91 24.18 -7.38
CA THR A 266 15.65 23.20 -8.44
C THR A 266 14.71 23.82 -9.47
N LEU A 267 15.05 23.68 -10.75
CA LEU A 267 14.22 24.17 -11.83
C LEU A 267 13.14 23.17 -12.21
N SER A 268 12.00 23.65 -12.66
CA SER A 268 10.88 22.84 -13.14
C SER A 268 11.28 21.84 -14.24
N ASP A 269 12.36 22.14 -14.96
CA ASP A 269 12.95 21.28 -16.00
C ASP A 269 13.48 19.94 -15.46
N ALA A 270 13.78 19.83 -14.17
CA ALA A 270 14.26 18.58 -13.57
C ALA A 270 13.20 17.47 -13.56
N ALA A 271 11.90 17.84 -13.48
CA ALA A 271 10.79 16.92 -13.61
C ALA A 271 9.58 17.61 -14.30
N PRO A 272 9.67 17.84 -15.63
CA PRO A 272 8.70 18.67 -16.34
C PRO A 272 7.26 18.19 -16.20
N ILE A 273 7.04 16.89 -16.30
CA ILE A 273 5.69 16.34 -16.24
C ILE A 273 5.08 16.45 -14.83
N LEU A 274 5.89 16.46 -13.77
CA LEU A 274 5.39 16.70 -12.42
C LEU A 274 5.08 18.19 -12.21
N TRP A 275 5.94 19.08 -12.69
CA TRP A 275 5.89 20.49 -12.33
C TRP A 275 5.40 21.43 -13.45
N GLN A 276 5.67 21.12 -14.73
CA GLN A 276 5.22 21.93 -15.87
C GLN A 276 3.89 21.44 -16.45
N TYR A 277 3.75 20.11 -16.62
CA TYR A 277 2.60 19.47 -17.29
C TYR A 277 1.75 18.62 -16.33
N GLY A 278 2.10 18.60 -15.04
CA GLY A 278 1.40 17.83 -14.01
C GLY A 278 0.00 18.34 -13.70
N ALA A 279 -0.66 17.71 -12.74
CA ALA A 279 -2.05 17.99 -12.43
C ALA A 279 -2.26 19.40 -11.83
N LEU A 280 -1.31 19.94 -11.07
CA LEU A 280 -1.50 21.13 -10.25
C LEU A 280 -0.46 22.23 -10.46
N ALA A 281 0.83 21.95 -10.35
CA ALA A 281 1.88 22.99 -10.24
C ALA A 281 1.90 23.94 -11.44
N ARG A 282 1.91 23.42 -12.66
CA ARG A 282 1.88 24.19 -13.91
C ARG A 282 2.91 25.34 -13.98
N LEU A 283 4.10 25.09 -13.42
CA LEU A 283 5.21 26.03 -13.47
C LEU A 283 5.67 26.25 -14.92
N ASP A 284 6.20 27.45 -15.20
CA ASP A 284 6.83 27.71 -16.48
C ASP A 284 8.21 27.01 -16.57
N LYS A 285 8.68 26.81 -17.80
CA LYS A 285 10.02 26.25 -18.03
C LYS A 285 11.09 27.14 -17.40
N GLY A 286 12.02 26.56 -16.63
CA GLY A 286 13.08 27.28 -15.93
C GLY A 286 12.63 27.95 -14.63
N GLU A 287 11.37 27.83 -14.24
CA GLU A 287 10.86 28.35 -12.96
C GLU A 287 11.35 27.47 -11.80
N LYS A 288 11.64 28.08 -10.65
CA LYS A 288 12.07 27.35 -9.45
C LYS A 288 10.87 26.72 -8.73
N ILE A 289 11.09 25.54 -8.13
CA ILE A 289 10.05 24.83 -7.38
C ILE A 289 9.93 25.26 -5.92
N ASP A 290 10.63 26.30 -5.50
CA ASP A 290 10.79 26.69 -4.09
C ASP A 290 9.46 26.86 -3.36
N GLU A 291 8.46 27.47 -3.98
CA GLU A 291 7.11 27.62 -3.40
C GLU A 291 6.42 26.28 -3.13
N LEU A 292 6.69 25.27 -3.95
CA LEU A 292 6.10 23.94 -3.80
C LEU A 292 6.68 23.15 -2.61
N LEU A 293 7.74 23.66 -1.98
CA LEU A 293 8.36 23.04 -0.80
C LEU A 293 7.66 23.40 0.51
N TYR A 294 6.75 24.36 0.50
CA TYR A 294 6.07 24.94 1.66
C TYR A 294 4.54 24.85 1.54
N ASN A 295 3.85 25.39 2.52
CA ASN A 295 2.39 25.57 2.54
C ASN A 295 1.57 24.30 2.34
N GLY A 296 2.13 23.12 2.60
CA GLY A 296 1.43 21.85 2.46
C GLY A 296 1.36 21.30 1.04
N TYR A 297 2.01 21.94 0.04
CA TYR A 297 2.07 21.36 -1.32
C TYR A 297 2.86 20.06 -1.34
N SER A 298 3.98 20.00 -0.67
CA SER A 298 4.79 18.79 -0.51
C SER A 298 4.94 18.40 0.95
N THR A 299 5.23 17.13 1.18
CA THR A 299 5.44 16.54 2.50
C THR A 299 6.89 16.11 2.65
N ILE A 300 7.43 16.15 3.87
CA ILE A 300 8.70 15.51 4.21
C ILE A 300 8.48 14.58 5.40
N SER A 301 9.07 13.39 5.35
CA SER A 301 8.68 12.32 6.26
C SER A 301 9.74 12.01 7.32
N LEU A 302 9.33 12.03 8.59
CA LEU A 302 10.07 11.43 9.68
C LEU A 302 9.68 9.96 9.79
N GLY A 303 10.53 9.07 9.32
CA GLY A 303 10.35 7.63 9.42
C GLY A 303 10.80 7.08 10.76
N TYR A 304 10.27 5.93 11.16
CA TYR A 304 10.70 5.22 12.37
C TYR A 304 10.70 3.71 12.13
N ALA A 305 11.47 3.00 12.96
CA ALA A 305 11.67 1.56 12.86
C ALA A 305 11.94 0.93 14.22
N GLY A 306 11.50 -0.31 14.40
CA GLY A 306 11.80 -1.11 15.58
C GLY A 306 11.11 -0.64 16.85
N LEU A 307 9.85 -0.20 16.76
CA LEU A 307 9.08 0.22 17.94
C LEU A 307 8.90 -0.95 18.92
N TRP A 308 8.66 -2.15 18.40
CA TRP A 308 8.49 -3.35 19.21
C TRP A 308 9.74 -3.64 20.06
N GLU A 309 10.89 -3.75 19.43
CA GLU A 309 12.17 -4.01 20.14
C GLU A 309 12.56 -2.87 21.05
N CYS A 310 12.24 -1.62 20.70
CA CYS A 310 12.48 -0.46 21.55
C CYS A 310 11.71 -0.58 22.88
N VAL A 311 10.41 -0.83 22.82
CA VAL A 311 9.55 -0.99 23.99
C VAL A 311 10.00 -2.20 24.82
N TYR A 312 10.24 -3.34 24.14
CA TYR A 312 10.68 -4.57 24.81
C TYR A 312 12.03 -4.39 25.53
N SER A 313 12.98 -3.71 24.92
CA SER A 313 14.29 -3.44 25.54
C SER A 313 14.22 -2.51 26.76
N LEU A 314 13.22 -1.63 26.83
CA LEU A 314 13.05 -0.67 27.92
C LEU A 314 12.34 -1.25 29.12
N ILE A 315 11.27 -2.01 28.92
CA ILE A 315 10.39 -2.44 30.02
C ILE A 315 10.09 -3.94 30.02
N GLY A 316 10.67 -4.73 29.10
CA GLY A 316 10.45 -6.17 28.98
C GLY A 316 9.03 -6.57 28.60
N LYS A 317 8.24 -5.63 28.03
CA LYS A 317 6.84 -5.83 27.65
C LYS A 317 6.66 -5.72 26.15
N LYS A 318 5.76 -6.55 25.59
CA LYS A 318 5.42 -6.54 24.17
C LYS A 318 4.40 -5.45 23.85
N LEU A 319 4.25 -5.08 22.56
CA LEU A 319 3.20 -4.14 22.13
C LEU A 319 1.78 -4.70 22.29
N THR A 320 1.62 -6.00 22.38
CA THR A 320 0.37 -6.71 22.66
C THR A 320 -0.04 -6.66 24.13
N GLU A 321 0.89 -6.34 25.04
CA GLU A 321 0.62 -6.19 26.47
C GLU A 321 0.25 -4.72 26.80
N PRO A 322 -0.66 -4.47 27.77
CA PRO A 322 -1.18 -3.12 28.04
C PRO A 322 -0.09 -2.06 28.32
N GLU A 323 0.93 -2.39 29.13
CA GLU A 323 2.02 -1.48 29.46
C GLU A 323 2.91 -1.20 28.24
N GLY A 324 3.21 -2.22 27.45
CA GLY A 324 3.99 -2.10 26.23
C GLY A 324 3.26 -1.25 25.18
N LYS A 325 1.97 -1.53 24.97
CA LYS A 325 1.10 -0.72 24.11
C LYS A 325 1.06 0.73 24.54
N LYS A 326 0.86 0.98 25.84
CA LYS A 326 0.82 2.35 26.40
C LYS A 326 2.11 3.11 26.16
N LEU A 327 3.27 2.49 26.37
CA LEU A 327 4.57 3.12 26.09
C LEU A 327 4.77 3.33 24.58
N GLY A 328 4.43 2.35 23.74
CA GLY A 328 4.50 2.47 22.29
C GLY A 328 3.68 3.64 21.76
N LEU A 329 2.41 3.75 22.18
CA LEU A 329 1.55 4.88 21.80
C LEU A 329 2.09 6.23 22.30
N LYS A 330 2.71 6.27 23.51
CA LYS A 330 3.35 7.48 24.03
C LYS A 330 4.54 7.91 23.14
N ILE A 331 5.36 6.98 22.70
CA ILE A 331 6.48 7.24 21.76
C ILE A 331 5.94 7.80 20.45
N MET A 332 4.90 7.18 19.89
CA MET A 332 4.28 7.64 18.63
C MET A 332 3.67 9.03 18.72
N LYS A 333 2.98 9.34 19.82
CA LYS A 333 2.45 10.68 20.10
C LYS A 333 3.57 11.71 20.18
N LYS A 334 4.69 11.37 20.85
CA LYS A 334 5.85 12.26 20.95
C LYS A 334 6.51 12.55 19.60
N LEU A 335 6.60 11.55 18.71
CA LEU A 335 7.05 11.76 17.33
C LEU A 335 6.15 12.76 16.58
N ASN A 336 4.83 12.63 16.72
CA ASN A 336 3.88 13.57 16.10
C ASN A 336 3.99 15.00 16.67
N GLU A 337 4.22 15.15 18.00
CA GLU A 337 4.44 16.46 18.62
C GLU A 337 5.65 17.18 18.00
N TYR A 338 6.74 16.45 17.72
CA TYR A 338 7.91 17.02 17.05
C TYR A 338 7.58 17.48 15.62
N CYS A 339 6.91 16.66 14.84
CA CYS A 339 6.49 17.02 13.49
C CYS A 339 5.59 18.27 13.49
N ALA A 340 4.62 18.32 14.41
CA ALA A 340 3.73 19.47 14.56
C ALA A 340 4.48 20.75 14.94
N LYS A 341 5.44 20.66 15.89
CA LYS A 341 6.29 21.77 16.29
C LYS A 341 7.14 22.31 15.14
N TRP A 342 7.80 21.43 14.39
CA TRP A 342 8.62 21.84 13.24
C TRP A 342 7.76 22.44 12.13
N LYS A 343 6.60 21.84 11.84
CA LYS A 343 5.64 22.36 10.86
C LYS A 343 5.18 23.79 11.22
N ALA A 344 4.83 24.02 12.47
CA ALA A 344 4.41 25.35 12.94
C ALA A 344 5.53 26.40 12.84
N ALA A 345 6.77 26.00 13.12
CA ALA A 345 7.92 26.92 13.08
C ALA A 345 8.41 27.26 11.66
N GLU A 346 8.26 26.32 10.70
CA GLU A 346 8.95 26.39 9.42
C GLU A 346 8.02 26.40 8.21
N ASN A 347 6.72 26.17 8.40
CA ASN A 347 5.72 26.01 7.33
C ASN A 347 6.06 24.89 6.31
N ILE A 348 6.78 23.86 6.78
CA ILE A 348 7.10 22.64 6.03
C ILE A 348 6.27 21.50 6.58
N ASP A 349 5.63 20.71 5.71
CA ASP A 349 4.75 19.64 6.14
C ASP A 349 5.52 18.38 6.52
N TYR A 350 6.01 18.36 7.76
CA TYR A 350 6.58 17.17 8.39
C TYR A 350 5.48 16.18 8.77
N SER A 351 5.71 14.89 8.52
CA SER A 351 4.74 13.86 8.83
C SER A 351 5.41 12.55 9.26
N ILE A 352 4.79 11.83 10.19
CA ILE A 352 5.27 10.53 10.65
C ILE A 352 4.99 9.45 9.60
N TYR A 353 6.01 8.67 9.31
CA TYR A 353 5.98 7.63 8.29
C TYR A 353 6.45 6.29 8.83
N GLY A 354 5.61 5.28 8.74
CA GLY A 354 5.98 3.89 9.01
C GLY A 354 6.93 3.38 7.93
N THR A 355 8.23 3.51 8.15
CA THR A 355 9.24 3.22 7.12
C THR A 355 9.20 1.75 6.69
N PRO A 356 9.19 1.46 5.38
CA PRO A 356 9.12 0.09 4.86
C PRO A 356 10.38 -0.77 5.09
N LEU A 357 11.46 -0.24 5.57
CA LEU A 357 12.69 -0.94 6.00
C LEU A 357 13.32 -1.96 5.04
N GLU A 358 12.96 -2.12 3.84
CA GLU A 358 13.52 -3.05 2.85
C GLU A 358 14.88 -3.69 3.26
N SER A 359 16.00 -3.29 2.65
CA SER A 359 17.34 -3.71 3.09
C SER A 359 17.81 -3.03 4.39
N THR A 360 17.15 -1.94 4.83
CA THR A 360 17.50 -1.20 6.04
C THR A 360 17.25 -2.03 7.31
N THR A 361 16.29 -2.96 7.31
CA THR A 361 16.06 -3.87 8.44
C THR A 361 17.32 -4.66 8.78
N TYR A 362 17.96 -5.27 7.79
CA TYR A 362 19.20 -6.01 7.96
C TYR A 362 20.37 -5.11 8.37
N LYS A 363 20.50 -3.95 7.72
CA LYS A 363 21.54 -2.98 8.07
C LYS A 363 21.43 -2.52 9.52
N PHE A 364 20.24 -2.18 9.98
CA PHE A 364 20.01 -1.77 11.36
C PHE A 364 20.31 -2.89 12.35
N ALA A 365 19.84 -4.11 12.09
CA ALA A 365 20.14 -5.27 12.93
C ALA A 365 21.65 -5.49 13.08
N ARG A 366 22.40 -5.45 11.97
CA ARG A 366 23.87 -5.62 12.00
C ARG A 366 24.59 -4.48 12.74
N CYS A 367 24.12 -3.24 12.61
CA CYS A 367 24.68 -2.11 13.35
C CYS A 367 24.41 -2.24 14.86
N LEU A 368 23.21 -2.65 15.25
CA LEU A 368 22.85 -2.90 16.66
C LEU A 368 23.68 -4.03 17.26
N GLN A 369 23.86 -5.15 16.56
CA GLN A 369 24.71 -6.27 16.99
C GLN A 369 26.17 -5.84 17.21
N ARG A 370 26.72 -5.01 16.31
CA ARG A 370 28.09 -4.48 16.47
C ARG A 370 28.24 -3.56 17.67
N ARG A 371 27.20 -2.78 17.96
CA ARG A 371 27.23 -1.77 19.02
C ARG A 371 26.91 -2.32 20.41
N PHE A 372 25.94 -3.20 20.50
CA PHE A 372 25.38 -3.69 21.78
C PHE A 372 25.56 -5.18 22.01
N GLY A 373 26.13 -5.90 21.04
CA GLY A 373 26.20 -7.36 21.08
C GLY A 373 24.87 -8.03 20.71
N VAL A 374 24.81 -9.34 20.95
CA VAL A 374 23.62 -10.18 20.70
C VAL A 374 22.78 -10.24 21.97
N ILE A 375 21.63 -9.59 21.96
CA ILE A 375 20.67 -9.54 23.07
C ILE A 375 19.45 -10.37 22.68
N LYS A 376 19.13 -11.40 23.48
CA LYS A 376 17.99 -12.29 23.22
C LYS A 376 16.68 -11.49 23.19
N GLY A 377 15.87 -11.69 22.15
CA GLY A 377 14.59 -11.02 21.94
C GLY A 377 14.69 -9.60 21.37
N VAL A 378 15.91 -9.04 21.19
CA VAL A 378 16.10 -7.67 20.69
C VAL A 378 17.04 -7.63 19.48
N THR A 379 18.28 -8.12 19.63
CA THR A 379 19.30 -8.06 18.56
C THR A 379 19.77 -9.43 18.06
N ASN A 380 19.15 -10.52 18.53
CA ASN A 380 19.54 -11.89 18.17
C ASN A 380 19.03 -12.33 16.78
N LYS A 381 18.29 -11.49 16.07
CA LYS A 381 17.84 -11.72 14.70
C LYS A 381 18.63 -10.84 13.72
N ASN A 382 18.68 -11.23 12.46
CA ASN A 382 19.30 -10.43 11.40
C ASN A 382 18.36 -9.36 10.80
N TYR A 383 17.29 -9.06 11.47
CA TYR A 383 16.32 -8.01 11.13
C TYR A 383 15.80 -7.34 12.40
N ILE A 384 15.16 -6.19 12.24
CA ILE A 384 14.33 -5.53 13.26
C ILE A 384 12.92 -5.37 12.72
N THR A 385 11.96 -5.23 13.63
CA THR A 385 10.54 -5.07 13.27
C THR A 385 10.32 -3.79 12.47
N ASN A 386 9.49 -3.93 11.44
CA ASN A 386 9.10 -2.84 10.58
C ASN A 386 8.17 -1.88 11.34
N SER A 387 8.52 -0.59 11.37
CA SER A 387 7.70 0.48 11.99
C SER A 387 7.07 0.09 13.35
N TYR A 388 5.74 0.03 13.44
CA TYR A 388 4.94 -0.27 14.63
C TYR A 388 4.45 -1.72 14.71
N HIS A 389 4.76 -2.54 13.72
CA HIS A 389 4.17 -3.88 13.63
C HIS A 389 4.45 -4.73 14.87
N ILE A 390 3.50 -5.61 15.16
CA ILE A 390 3.72 -6.72 16.09
C ILE A 390 4.82 -7.60 15.52
N HIS A 391 5.72 -8.10 16.38
CA HIS A 391 6.86 -8.88 15.93
C HIS A 391 6.41 -10.15 15.18
N VAL A 392 7.02 -10.42 14.03
CA VAL A 392 6.59 -11.46 13.09
C VAL A 392 6.54 -12.88 13.67
N THR A 393 7.23 -13.13 14.79
CA THR A 393 7.21 -14.42 15.52
C THR A 393 6.14 -14.49 16.61
N GLU A 394 5.39 -13.43 16.83
CA GLU A 394 4.39 -13.38 17.91
C GLU A 394 3.08 -14.01 17.45
N PRO A 395 2.63 -15.11 18.09
CA PRO A 395 1.36 -15.72 17.74
C PRO A 395 0.21 -14.77 18.10
N ILE A 396 -0.58 -14.41 17.13
CA ILE A 396 -1.73 -13.52 17.27
C ILE A 396 -2.67 -13.78 16.09
N ASP A 397 -3.97 -13.72 16.32
CA ASP A 397 -4.94 -13.81 15.23
C ASP A 397 -5.02 -12.53 14.40
N ALA A 398 -5.61 -12.61 13.21
CA ALA A 398 -5.68 -11.53 12.25
C ALA A 398 -6.45 -10.32 12.80
N PHE A 399 -7.56 -10.53 13.48
CA PHE A 399 -8.45 -9.47 13.95
C PHE A 399 -7.83 -8.73 15.13
N GLU A 400 -7.30 -9.46 16.12
CA GLU A 400 -6.60 -8.87 17.25
C GLU A 400 -5.37 -8.06 16.79
N LYS A 401 -4.58 -8.62 15.86
CA LYS A 401 -3.44 -7.92 15.26
C LYS A 401 -3.85 -6.61 14.60
N LEU A 402 -4.84 -6.64 13.72
CA LEU A 402 -5.32 -5.44 13.02
C LEU A 402 -5.91 -4.42 13.99
N LYS A 403 -6.63 -4.86 15.03
CA LYS A 403 -7.19 -3.99 16.07
C LYS A 403 -6.09 -3.26 16.85
N ILE A 404 -5.04 -3.96 17.28
CA ILE A 404 -3.92 -3.33 18.00
C ILE A 404 -3.16 -2.38 17.05
N GLU A 405 -2.83 -2.83 15.84
CA GLU A 405 -2.06 -2.04 14.88
C GLU A 405 -2.82 -0.81 14.36
N SER A 406 -4.16 -0.81 14.36
CA SER A 406 -4.96 0.34 13.90
C SER A 406 -4.69 1.60 14.72
N GLU A 407 -4.45 1.46 16.03
CA GLU A 407 -4.15 2.60 16.91
C GLU A 407 -2.78 3.22 16.60
N PHE A 408 -1.79 2.40 16.25
CA PHE A 408 -0.47 2.87 15.82
C PHE A 408 -0.50 3.43 14.40
N GLN A 409 -1.29 2.82 13.51
CA GLN A 409 -1.44 3.29 12.14
C GLN A 409 -2.08 4.68 12.10
N ALA A 410 -3.08 4.94 12.94
CA ALA A 410 -3.69 6.26 13.09
C ALA A 410 -2.69 7.35 13.49
N LEU A 411 -1.63 7.00 14.21
CA LEU A 411 -0.53 7.89 14.60
C LEU A 411 0.59 7.98 13.54
N SER A 412 0.41 7.39 12.37
CA SER A 412 1.37 7.43 11.26
C SER A 412 0.77 8.13 10.01
N PRO A 413 0.41 9.43 10.11
CA PRO A 413 -0.34 10.13 9.07
C PRO A 413 0.43 10.27 7.73
N GLY A 414 1.74 10.20 7.73
CA GLY A 414 2.58 10.21 6.53
C GLY A 414 2.63 8.87 5.80
N GLY A 415 1.97 7.85 6.36
CA GLY A 415 1.76 6.56 5.72
C GLY A 415 2.24 5.38 6.53
N ALA A 416 1.45 4.35 6.49
CA ALA A 416 1.70 3.05 7.09
C ALA A 416 0.77 2.02 6.44
N ILE A 417 1.10 0.74 6.56
CA ILE A 417 0.29 -0.38 6.10
C ILE A 417 0.44 -1.52 7.09
N SER A 418 -0.65 -2.19 7.40
CA SER A 418 -0.63 -3.44 8.17
C SER A 418 -0.80 -4.63 7.25
N TYR A 419 -0.26 -5.77 7.63
CA TYR A 419 -0.39 -7.00 6.84
C TYR A 419 -0.73 -8.21 7.70
N VAL A 420 -1.50 -9.11 7.11
CA VAL A 420 -1.96 -10.36 7.70
C VAL A 420 -1.33 -11.51 6.92
N GLU A 421 -0.55 -12.37 7.60
CA GLU A 421 -0.04 -13.60 7.01
C GLU A 421 -1.15 -14.65 7.01
N VAL A 422 -1.54 -15.12 5.83
CA VAL A 422 -2.58 -16.12 5.64
C VAL A 422 -2.06 -17.34 4.88
N PRO A 423 -2.62 -18.54 5.11
CA PRO A 423 -2.32 -19.71 4.29
C PRO A 423 -2.87 -19.55 2.86
N ASP A 424 -2.89 -20.61 2.07
CA ASP A 424 -3.61 -20.61 0.80
C ASP A 424 -5.13 -20.49 1.06
N MET A 425 -5.70 -19.37 0.67
CA MET A 425 -7.11 -19.02 0.90
C MET A 425 -8.00 -19.22 -0.31
N GLN A 426 -7.50 -19.83 -1.41
CA GLN A 426 -8.26 -19.96 -2.66
C GLN A 426 -9.58 -20.75 -2.47
N ASN A 427 -9.61 -21.66 -1.52
CA ASN A 427 -10.79 -22.46 -1.18
C ASN A 427 -11.61 -21.90 0.00
N ASN A 428 -11.22 -20.76 0.58
CA ASN A 428 -11.90 -20.15 1.72
C ASN A 428 -12.07 -18.64 1.53
N ILE A 429 -12.79 -18.26 0.47
CA ILE A 429 -13.09 -16.87 0.17
C ILE A 429 -13.92 -16.17 1.26
N PRO A 430 -14.89 -16.84 1.92
CA PRO A 430 -15.61 -16.24 3.04
C PRO A 430 -14.70 -15.70 4.16
N ALA A 431 -13.65 -16.43 4.53
CA ALA A 431 -12.70 -15.95 5.54
C ALA A 431 -11.89 -14.72 5.05
N VAL A 432 -11.57 -14.66 3.75
CA VAL A 432 -10.94 -13.45 3.16
C VAL A 432 -11.90 -12.27 3.25
N LEU A 433 -13.18 -12.46 2.92
CA LEU A 433 -14.21 -11.41 2.99
C LEU A 433 -14.43 -10.92 4.43
N ALA A 434 -14.40 -11.83 5.41
CA ALA A 434 -14.49 -11.45 6.83
C ALA A 434 -13.33 -10.54 7.26
N ILE A 435 -12.10 -10.84 6.84
CA ILE A 435 -10.93 -9.98 7.11
C ILE A 435 -11.09 -8.64 6.38
N ILE A 436 -11.54 -8.64 5.13
CA ILE A 436 -11.79 -7.41 4.35
C ILE A 436 -12.82 -6.54 5.04
N ARG A 437 -13.92 -7.13 5.53
CA ARG A 437 -14.94 -6.41 6.28
C ARG A 437 -14.35 -5.79 7.55
N PHE A 438 -13.56 -6.53 8.30
CA PHE A 438 -12.89 -6.03 9.49
C PHE A 438 -11.93 -4.86 9.16
N ILE A 439 -11.21 -4.92 8.03
CA ILE A 439 -10.36 -3.82 7.56
C ILE A 439 -11.20 -2.57 7.35
N TYR A 440 -12.36 -2.68 6.67
CA TYR A 440 -13.25 -1.54 6.44
C TYR A 440 -13.64 -0.81 7.72
N ASP A 441 -13.96 -1.56 8.77
CA ASP A 441 -14.45 -0.99 10.02
C ASP A 441 -13.36 -0.44 10.93
N ASN A 442 -12.14 -0.99 10.89
CA ASN A 442 -11.17 -0.79 11.97
C ASN A 442 -9.83 -0.19 11.56
N ILE A 443 -9.35 -0.39 10.33
CA ILE A 443 -8.00 0.01 9.96
C ILE A 443 -7.96 0.69 8.59
N MET A 444 -7.18 1.75 8.48
CA MET A 444 -7.15 2.58 7.28
C MET A 444 -6.59 1.86 6.06
N TYR A 445 -5.50 1.08 6.23
CA TYR A 445 -4.80 0.46 5.12
C TYR A 445 -4.18 -0.88 5.52
N ALA A 446 -4.59 -1.94 4.86
CA ALA A 446 -4.06 -3.28 5.13
C ALA A 446 -3.94 -4.14 3.85
N GLU A 447 -3.12 -5.19 3.95
CA GLU A 447 -2.91 -6.19 2.90
C GLU A 447 -2.88 -7.60 3.48
N LEU A 448 -3.20 -8.60 2.64
CA LEU A 448 -3.11 -10.02 2.98
C LEU A 448 -1.92 -10.65 2.24
N ASN A 449 -1.12 -11.40 2.97
CA ASN A 449 0.03 -12.13 2.44
C ASN A 449 -0.33 -13.61 2.31
N THR A 450 -0.74 -14.03 1.12
CA THR A 450 -0.95 -15.44 0.81
C THR A 450 0.31 -16.08 0.22
N LYS A 451 0.28 -17.38 -0.02
CA LYS A 451 1.39 -18.14 -0.62
C LYS A 451 0.98 -18.62 -2.01
N SER A 452 1.68 -18.18 -3.03
CA SER A 452 1.39 -18.52 -4.43
C SER A 452 2.71 -18.63 -5.21
N ASP A 453 3.50 -19.68 -4.89
CA ASP A 453 4.78 -19.93 -5.54
C ASP A 453 4.68 -21.06 -6.55
N TYR A 454 5.64 -21.12 -7.47
CA TYR A 454 5.71 -22.14 -8.51
C TYR A 454 7.14 -22.59 -8.75
N CYS A 455 7.37 -23.91 -8.81
CA CYS A 455 8.64 -24.49 -9.20
C CYS A 455 8.60 -24.90 -10.67
N GLN A 456 9.44 -24.32 -11.50
CA GLN A 456 9.48 -24.60 -12.94
C GLN A 456 10.10 -25.97 -13.26
N VAL A 457 10.81 -26.60 -12.30
CA VAL A 457 11.45 -27.90 -12.49
C VAL A 457 10.45 -29.05 -12.42
N CYS A 458 9.56 -29.02 -11.42
CA CYS A 458 8.65 -30.13 -11.17
C CYS A 458 7.15 -29.76 -11.27
N GLY A 459 6.83 -28.51 -11.56
CA GLY A 459 5.44 -28.06 -11.66
C GLY A 459 4.75 -27.84 -10.30
N TYR A 460 5.48 -27.91 -9.17
CA TYR A 460 4.90 -27.68 -7.86
C TYR A 460 4.29 -26.29 -7.78
N ASN A 461 3.04 -26.22 -7.34
CA ASN A 461 2.32 -24.98 -7.09
C ASN A 461 1.92 -24.96 -5.61
N GLY A 462 2.41 -23.99 -4.85
CA GLY A 462 2.25 -23.89 -3.41
C GLY A 462 3.40 -23.14 -2.76
N GLU A 463 3.58 -23.25 -1.45
CA GLU A 463 4.64 -22.54 -0.73
C GLU A 463 6.01 -23.19 -0.95
N ILE A 464 6.95 -22.45 -1.56
CA ILE A 464 8.37 -22.78 -1.59
C ILE A 464 8.98 -22.38 -0.24
N GLN A 465 9.75 -23.29 0.36
CA GLN A 465 10.25 -23.17 1.71
C GLN A 465 11.62 -22.48 1.78
N ILE A 466 11.91 -21.87 2.93
CA ILE A 466 13.24 -21.36 3.26
C ILE A 466 13.93 -22.36 4.19
N VAL A 467 15.02 -22.96 3.72
CA VAL A 467 15.85 -23.93 4.47
C VAL A 467 17.23 -23.35 4.74
N THR A 468 17.96 -23.97 5.67
CA THR A 468 19.36 -23.62 5.93
C THR A 468 20.25 -24.61 5.14
N ASP A 469 21.18 -24.10 4.34
CA ASP A 469 22.15 -24.93 3.62
C ASP A 469 23.31 -25.39 4.52
N GLU A 470 24.23 -26.16 3.97
CA GLU A 470 25.42 -26.71 4.64
C GLU A 470 26.41 -25.64 5.14
N HIS A 471 26.30 -24.42 4.62
CA HIS A 471 27.11 -23.27 5.04
C HIS A 471 26.40 -22.35 6.03
N GLY A 472 25.21 -22.74 6.52
CA GLY A 472 24.40 -21.95 7.43
C GLY A 472 23.67 -20.78 6.77
N LYS A 473 23.61 -20.72 5.43
CA LYS A 473 22.92 -19.68 4.67
C LYS A 473 21.46 -20.09 4.43
N LEU A 474 20.56 -19.12 4.51
CA LEU A 474 19.14 -19.33 4.16
C LEU A 474 18.98 -19.33 2.63
N VAL A 475 18.37 -20.38 2.11
CA VAL A 475 18.12 -20.59 0.68
C VAL A 475 16.68 -21.05 0.46
N TRP A 476 16.14 -20.73 -0.72
CA TRP A 476 14.81 -21.20 -1.14
C TRP A 476 14.92 -22.62 -1.67
N GLU A 477 14.02 -23.50 -1.28
CA GLU A 477 13.99 -24.90 -1.67
C GLU A 477 12.56 -25.36 -2.00
N CYS A 478 12.37 -25.95 -3.17
CA CYS A 478 11.10 -26.57 -3.51
C CYS A 478 10.83 -27.81 -2.61
N PRO A 479 9.71 -27.89 -1.90
CA PRO A 479 9.44 -29.02 -1.00
C PRO A 479 9.31 -30.35 -1.75
N ASN A 480 8.89 -30.32 -3.03
CA ASN A 480 8.67 -31.51 -3.85
C ASN A 480 9.95 -32.08 -4.46
N CYS A 481 10.70 -31.27 -5.23
CA CYS A 481 11.88 -31.76 -5.99
C CYS A 481 13.22 -31.30 -5.43
N LYS A 482 13.22 -30.57 -4.30
CA LYS A 482 14.43 -30.03 -3.66
C LYS A 482 15.27 -29.06 -4.53
N ASN A 483 14.67 -28.54 -5.60
CA ASN A 483 15.31 -27.52 -6.42
C ASN A 483 15.63 -26.28 -5.57
N ARG A 484 16.86 -25.76 -5.69
CA ARG A 484 17.37 -24.55 -5.04
C ARG A 484 17.80 -23.47 -6.03
N ASP A 485 17.67 -23.76 -7.33
CA ASP A 485 17.97 -22.81 -8.39
C ASP A 485 16.85 -21.75 -8.44
N GLN A 486 17.16 -20.54 -7.97
CA GLN A 486 16.19 -19.46 -7.88
C GLN A 486 15.68 -19.00 -9.25
N ASP A 487 16.48 -19.15 -10.30
CA ASP A 487 16.07 -18.80 -11.67
C ASP A 487 15.00 -19.78 -12.23
N LYS A 488 14.82 -20.92 -11.57
CA LYS A 488 13.81 -21.93 -11.89
C LYS A 488 12.67 -21.99 -10.87
N MET A 489 12.48 -20.93 -10.11
CA MET A 489 11.39 -20.78 -9.17
C MET A 489 10.73 -19.41 -9.35
N ASN A 490 9.41 -19.36 -9.20
CA ASN A 490 8.67 -18.12 -9.08
C ASN A 490 8.20 -18.01 -7.63
N VAL A 491 8.99 -17.36 -6.79
CA VAL A 491 8.68 -17.10 -5.38
C VAL A 491 8.24 -15.65 -5.25
N ALA A 492 7.07 -15.43 -4.71
CA ALA A 492 6.53 -14.12 -4.46
C ALA A 492 6.23 -13.92 -2.98
N ARG A 493 6.72 -12.84 -2.39
CA ARG A 493 6.44 -12.46 -0.99
C ARG A 493 6.22 -10.97 -0.89
N ARG A 494 5.29 -10.59 -0.06
CA ARG A 494 5.16 -9.20 0.32
C ARG A 494 6.25 -8.80 1.29
N THR A 495 6.93 -7.73 0.93
CA THR A 495 7.94 -7.12 1.78
C THR A 495 7.73 -5.63 1.75
N CYS A 496 7.12 -5.07 2.77
CA CYS A 496 7.02 -3.62 2.89
C CYS A 496 5.96 -2.92 2.02
N GLY A 497 4.93 -3.64 1.54
CA GLY A 497 3.82 -3.07 0.79
C GLY A 497 3.90 -3.24 -0.74
N TYR A 498 4.86 -4.01 -1.23
CA TYR A 498 4.89 -4.49 -2.60
C TYR A 498 5.37 -5.95 -2.68
N ILE A 499 5.09 -6.60 -3.78
CA ILE A 499 5.51 -7.98 -4.01
C ILE A 499 6.96 -7.97 -4.47
N GLY A 500 7.84 -8.60 -3.68
CA GLY A 500 9.19 -8.92 -4.07
C GLY A 500 9.29 -10.35 -4.60
N THR A 501 10.30 -10.60 -5.41
CA THR A 501 10.61 -11.92 -5.94
C THR A 501 12.00 -12.33 -5.48
N GLN A 502 12.27 -13.56 -5.37
CA GLN A 502 13.39 -14.41 -4.92
C GLN A 502 14.73 -13.78 -4.48
N TYR A 503 15.01 -12.51 -4.71
CA TYR A 503 16.31 -11.89 -4.43
C TYR A 503 16.24 -10.98 -3.19
N TRP A 504 16.28 -11.60 -2.00
CA TRP A 504 16.32 -10.86 -0.73
C TRP A 504 17.66 -11.08 -0.01
N ASN A 505 18.07 -10.06 0.79
CA ASN A 505 19.20 -10.24 1.70
C ASN A 505 18.84 -11.23 2.82
N GLN A 506 19.87 -11.79 3.48
CA GLN A 506 19.70 -12.83 4.51
C GLN A 506 18.82 -12.39 5.70
N GLY A 507 18.83 -11.10 6.06
CA GLY A 507 17.97 -10.58 7.13
C GLY A 507 16.51 -10.59 6.73
N ARG A 508 16.18 -10.17 5.51
CA ARG A 508 14.80 -10.23 4.99
C ARG A 508 14.35 -11.67 4.77
N THR A 509 15.23 -12.53 4.28
CA THR A 509 14.93 -13.97 4.15
C THR A 509 14.62 -14.60 5.50
N GLN A 510 15.37 -14.25 6.56
CA GLN A 510 15.10 -14.72 7.91
C GLN A 510 13.75 -14.18 8.42
N GLU A 511 13.47 -12.90 8.22
CA GLU A 511 12.20 -12.31 8.64
C GLU A 511 11.00 -13.01 7.97
N ILE A 512 11.07 -13.29 6.67
CA ILE A 512 10.04 -14.03 5.94
C ILE A 512 9.88 -15.46 6.49
N LYS A 513 11.00 -16.13 6.78
CA LYS A 513 10.99 -17.48 7.38
C LYS A 513 10.35 -17.51 8.76
N ASP A 514 10.57 -16.48 9.56
CA ASP A 514 10.15 -16.40 10.94
C ASP A 514 8.67 -15.97 11.10
N ARG A 515 7.97 -15.58 10.03
CA ARG A 515 6.58 -15.14 10.07
C ARG A 515 5.65 -16.25 10.52
N VAL A 516 4.81 -15.95 11.50
CA VAL A 516 3.70 -16.84 11.90
C VAL A 516 2.44 -16.52 11.12
N MET A 517 1.58 -17.53 10.91
CA MET A 517 0.26 -17.33 10.31
C MET A 517 -0.69 -16.69 11.32
N HIS A 518 -1.52 -15.78 10.83
CA HIS A 518 -2.52 -15.07 11.63
C HIS A 518 -3.94 -15.68 11.45
N VAL A 519 -4.08 -16.64 10.53
CA VAL A 519 -5.30 -17.43 10.33
C VAL A 519 -4.90 -18.88 10.40
N SER A 520 -5.54 -19.67 11.27
CA SER A 520 -5.26 -21.10 11.40
C SER A 520 -6.00 -21.91 10.33
N ASN A 521 -5.38 -23.00 9.88
CA ASN A 521 -6.06 -23.95 8.98
C ASN A 521 -7.18 -24.75 9.68
N GLU A 522 -7.32 -24.61 11.01
CA GLU A 522 -8.26 -25.36 11.85
C GLU A 522 -9.53 -24.58 12.20
N CYS A 523 -9.64 -23.29 11.81
CA CYS A 523 -10.87 -22.52 11.99
C CYS A 523 -11.98 -23.05 11.09
N ASN A 524 -12.92 -23.81 11.68
CA ASN A 524 -14.20 -24.10 11.07
C ASN A 524 -15.04 -22.80 11.04
N ILE A 525 -15.70 -22.54 9.91
CA ILE A 525 -16.59 -21.38 9.71
C ILE A 525 -17.71 -21.32 10.79
N SER A 526 -18.10 -22.48 11.36
CA SER A 526 -19.04 -22.56 12.47
C SER A 526 -18.56 -21.82 13.74
N ASP A 527 -17.26 -21.79 14.01
CA ASP A 527 -16.70 -21.19 15.22
C ASP A 527 -16.58 -19.65 15.08
N VAL A 528 -16.39 -19.19 13.84
CA VAL A 528 -16.36 -17.74 13.52
C VAL A 528 -17.77 -17.13 13.56
N SER A 529 -18.78 -17.86 13.10
CA SER A 529 -20.17 -17.37 13.03
C SER A 529 -20.85 -17.20 14.39
N GLU A 530 -20.50 -18.00 15.40
CA GLU A 530 -21.06 -17.86 16.75
C GLU A 530 -20.37 -16.76 17.57
N ALA A 531 -19.05 -16.58 17.42
CA ALA A 531 -18.32 -15.51 18.08
C ALA A 531 -18.61 -14.14 17.47
N ASP A 532 -18.72 -14.05 16.14
CA ASP A 532 -19.07 -12.81 15.44
C ASP A 532 -20.56 -12.44 15.63
N ALA A 533 -21.47 -13.41 15.67
CA ALA A 533 -22.88 -13.17 15.96
C ALA A 533 -23.08 -12.60 17.38
N ALA A 534 -22.28 -13.00 18.36
CA ALA A 534 -22.31 -12.45 19.71
C ALA A 534 -21.82 -10.99 19.75
N ILE A 535 -20.74 -10.68 19.01
CA ILE A 535 -20.20 -9.32 18.91
C ILE A 535 -21.14 -8.40 18.13
N PHE A 536 -21.83 -8.89 17.10
CA PHE A 536 -22.79 -8.12 16.31
C PHE A 536 -24.08 -7.82 17.10
N ASN A 537 -24.55 -8.73 17.95
CA ASN A 537 -25.72 -8.51 18.79
C ASN A 537 -25.47 -7.49 19.91
N ASP A 538 -24.27 -7.44 20.50
CA ASP A 538 -23.90 -6.43 21.51
C ASP A 538 -23.78 -5.02 20.90
N ILE A 539 -23.35 -4.89 19.63
CA ILE A 539 -23.22 -3.59 18.94
C ILE A 539 -24.60 -3.08 18.48
N ALA A 540 -25.52 -3.98 18.09
CA ALA A 540 -26.87 -3.62 17.69
C ALA A 540 -27.71 -3.12 18.89
N ASP A 541 -27.52 -3.69 20.09
CA ASP A 541 -28.23 -3.28 21.32
C ASP A 541 -27.74 -1.93 21.90
N GLU A 542 -26.54 -1.47 21.57
CA GLU A 542 -26.06 -0.14 21.99
C GLU A 542 -26.53 1.00 21.07
N SER A 543 -26.84 0.72 19.78
CA SER A 543 -27.30 1.75 18.84
C SER A 543 -28.78 2.14 19.01
N ASP A 544 -29.57 1.32 19.72
CA ASP A 544 -30.97 1.61 20.03
C ASP A 544 -31.18 2.32 21.39
N ARG A 545 -30.10 2.77 22.06
CA ARG A 545 -30.14 3.41 23.38
C ARG A 545 -29.63 4.86 23.44
N GLU A 546 -29.34 5.51 22.30
CA GLU A 546 -29.06 6.95 22.26
C GLU A 546 -30.05 7.72 21.38
#